data_cc94fc1ac5d1ba1bf9f872e031a4030c
#
_entry.id   cc94fc1ac5d1ba1bf9f872e031a4030c
#
_cell.length_a   1.000
_cell.length_b   1.000
_cell.length_c   1.000
_cell.angle_alpha   90.00
_cell.angle_beta   90.00
_cell.angle_gamma   90.00
#
_symmetry.space_group_name_H-M   'P 1'
#
loop_
_entity.id
_entity.type
_entity.pdbx_description
1 polymer ?
#
loop_
_entity_poly.entity_id
_entity_poly.type
_entity_poly.pdbx_seq_one_letter_code
_entity_poly.pdbx_strand_id
1 'polypeptide(L)'
;MHLGTYEGFTDCYIDMISKVMREPQYESAPRGQNIREILGASFTIKNPRDRIPYVVGRKFGMSYMVAELIWYLSGDNSTKWISKYSSFWKDISDDGVTANSAYGARLFK
;
A
#
# COMPACT_ATOMS: atom_id res chain seq x y z
N MET A 1 -2.45 -4.67 20.21
CA MET A 1 -1.69 -5.93 20.43
C MET A 1 -0.37 -5.84 19.70
N HIS A 2 0.74 -5.99 20.43
CA HIS A 2 2.08 -5.99 19.82
C HIS A 2 2.38 -7.38 19.26
N LEU A 3 2.61 -7.47 17.96
CA LEU A 3 2.79 -8.75 17.28
C LEU A 3 4.24 -9.22 17.16
N GLY A 4 5.20 -8.33 17.32
CA GLY A 4 6.62 -8.71 17.31
C GLY A 4 7.59 -7.57 17.08
N THR A 5 8.88 -7.90 17.25
CA THR A 5 10.01 -7.01 16.96
C THR A 5 10.91 -7.70 15.95
N TYR A 6 11.25 -7.00 14.87
CA TYR A 6 11.95 -7.53 13.70
C TYR A 6 13.18 -6.69 13.37
N GLU A 7 14.21 -7.28 12.81
CA GLU A 7 15.40 -6.54 12.36
C GLU A 7 15.07 -5.64 11.16
N GLY A 8 14.37 -6.17 10.17
CA GLY A 8 13.96 -5.46 8.95
C GLY A 8 12.52 -5.73 8.56
N PHE A 9 12.07 -5.14 7.45
CA PHE A 9 10.67 -5.23 7.05
C PHE A 9 10.31 -6.58 6.41
N THR A 10 11.25 -7.29 5.77
CA THR A 10 10.95 -8.59 5.14
C THR A 10 10.44 -9.61 6.15
N ASP A 11 11.14 -9.79 7.26
CA ASP A 11 10.73 -10.74 8.30
C ASP A 11 9.41 -10.32 8.95
N CYS A 12 9.25 -9.04 9.20
CA CYS A 12 8.00 -8.47 9.68
C CYS A 12 6.84 -8.79 8.73
N TYR A 13 7.00 -8.54 7.46
CA TYR A 13 5.98 -8.77 6.44
C TYR A 13 5.56 -10.24 6.37
N ILE A 14 6.54 -11.17 6.35
CA ILE A 14 6.28 -12.61 6.29
C ILE A 14 5.51 -13.08 7.53
N ASP A 15 5.94 -12.65 8.71
CA ASP A 15 5.30 -13.05 9.97
C ASP A 15 3.89 -12.48 10.10
N MET A 16 3.68 -11.20 9.72
CA MET A 16 2.36 -10.57 9.73
C MET A 16 1.37 -11.27 8.81
N ILE A 17 1.79 -11.58 7.58
CA ILE A 17 0.95 -12.33 6.64
C ILE A 17 0.64 -13.72 7.21
N SER A 18 1.63 -14.40 7.77
CA SER A 18 1.42 -15.72 8.39
C SER A 18 0.39 -15.66 9.53
N LYS A 19 0.48 -14.66 10.40
CA LYS A 19 -0.45 -14.48 11.52
C LYS A 19 -1.87 -14.19 11.04
N VAL A 20 -2.05 -13.25 10.14
CA VAL A 20 -3.39 -12.92 9.63
C VAL A 20 -4.02 -14.08 8.87
N MET A 21 -3.22 -14.92 8.23
CA MET A 21 -3.72 -16.10 7.51
C MET A 21 -4.13 -17.23 8.44
N ARG A 22 -3.41 -17.44 9.55
CA ARG A 22 -3.65 -18.56 10.48
C ARG A 22 -4.64 -18.23 11.58
N GLU A 23 -4.60 -17.02 12.11
CA GLU A 23 -5.32 -16.59 13.30
C GLU A 23 -5.99 -15.23 13.11
N PRO A 24 -6.85 -15.06 12.08
CA PRO A 24 -7.56 -13.80 11.88
C PRO A 24 -8.54 -13.56 13.03
N GLN A 25 -8.69 -12.31 13.43
CA GLN A 25 -9.74 -11.90 14.37
C GLN A 25 -11.09 -11.80 13.67
N TYR A 26 -11.07 -11.38 12.41
CA TYR A 26 -12.25 -11.19 11.59
C TYR A 26 -12.04 -11.72 10.19
N GLU A 27 -13.11 -12.28 9.64
CA GLU A 27 -13.20 -12.62 8.22
C GLU A 27 -14.42 -11.94 7.64
N SER A 28 -14.28 -11.36 6.46
CA SER A 28 -15.38 -10.71 5.74
C SER A 28 -15.18 -10.84 4.23
N ALA A 29 -16.21 -10.52 3.46
CA ALA A 29 -16.17 -10.63 2.00
C ALA A 29 -16.72 -9.36 1.33
N PRO A 30 -16.11 -8.18 1.56
CA PRO A 30 -16.55 -6.96 0.91
C PRO A 30 -16.34 -7.09 -0.61
N ARG A 31 -17.34 -6.67 -1.36
CA ARG A 31 -17.33 -6.75 -2.84
C ARG A 31 -17.04 -8.15 -3.39
N GLY A 32 -17.42 -9.22 -2.64
CA GLY A 32 -17.20 -10.60 -3.05
C GLY A 32 -15.77 -11.11 -2.92
N GLN A 33 -14.87 -10.35 -2.30
CA GLN A 33 -13.50 -10.78 -2.03
C GLN A 33 -13.33 -11.13 -0.56
N ASN A 34 -12.88 -12.35 -0.29
CA ASN A 34 -12.62 -12.79 1.09
C ASN A 34 -11.39 -12.06 1.63
N ILE A 35 -11.55 -11.41 2.77
CA ILE A 35 -10.46 -10.76 3.51
C ILE A 35 -10.35 -11.31 4.92
N ARG A 36 -9.14 -11.26 5.47
CA ARG A 36 -8.81 -11.61 6.86
C ARG A 36 -8.14 -10.43 7.53
N GLU A 37 -8.55 -10.15 8.75
CA GLU A 37 -8.13 -8.95 9.47
C GLU A 37 -7.72 -9.24 10.91
N ILE A 38 -6.71 -8.50 11.35
CA ILE A 38 -6.33 -8.34 12.76
C ILE A 38 -6.34 -6.84 13.07
N LEU A 39 -7.17 -6.44 14.03
CA LEU A 39 -7.31 -5.02 14.39
C LEU A 39 -6.36 -4.64 15.54
N GLY A 40 -5.96 -3.37 15.55
CA GLY A 40 -5.10 -2.82 16.59
C GLY A 40 -3.72 -3.48 16.66
N ALA A 41 -3.25 -4.05 15.54
CA ALA A 41 -1.94 -4.67 15.45
C ALA A 41 -0.83 -3.60 15.44
N SER A 42 0.23 -3.85 16.20
CA SER A 42 1.45 -3.07 16.16
C SER A 42 2.67 -3.96 16.08
N PHE A 43 3.76 -3.44 15.55
CA PHE A 43 5.05 -4.13 15.47
C PHE A 43 6.20 -3.12 15.56
N THR A 44 7.39 -3.61 15.84
CA THR A 44 8.60 -2.81 15.88
C THR A 44 9.60 -3.30 14.84
N ILE A 45 10.15 -2.40 14.05
CA ILE A 45 11.28 -2.64 13.14
C ILE A 45 12.49 -1.90 13.67
N LYS A 46 13.57 -2.63 13.99
CA LYS A 46 14.79 -2.06 14.56
C LYS A 46 15.57 -1.22 13.54
N ASN A 47 15.63 -1.68 12.28
CA ASN A 47 16.24 -0.94 11.19
C ASN A 47 15.16 -0.37 10.25
N PRO A 48 14.69 0.87 10.46
CA PRO A 48 13.61 1.46 9.66
C PRO A 48 14.02 1.78 8.20
N ARG A 49 15.30 1.68 7.87
CA ARG A 49 15.79 1.84 6.49
C ARG A 49 15.61 0.55 5.66
N ASP A 50 15.55 -0.61 6.31
CA ASP A 50 15.23 -1.89 5.70
C ASP A 50 13.69 -2.06 5.63
N ARG A 51 13.07 -1.36 4.68
CA ARG A 51 11.62 -1.20 4.55
C ARG A 51 11.02 -1.77 3.27
N ILE A 52 11.85 -2.37 2.42
CA ILE A 52 11.39 -3.01 1.18
C ILE A 52 11.34 -4.52 1.40
N PRO A 53 10.16 -5.17 1.26
CA PRO A 53 10.08 -6.61 1.44
C PRO A 53 10.66 -7.36 0.24
N TYR A 54 11.57 -8.27 0.48
CA TYR A 54 12.13 -9.21 -0.49
C TYR A 54 11.46 -10.57 -0.32
N VAL A 55 10.31 -10.75 -0.96
CA VAL A 55 9.51 -11.97 -0.84
C VAL A 55 9.28 -12.58 -2.20
N VAL A 56 9.56 -13.87 -2.34
CA VAL A 56 9.33 -14.62 -3.59
C VAL A 56 7.84 -14.53 -3.96
N GLY A 57 7.57 -14.20 -5.22
CA GLY A 57 6.21 -14.05 -5.73
C GLY A 57 5.57 -12.67 -5.51
N ARG A 58 6.15 -11.81 -4.68
CA ARG A 58 5.69 -10.43 -4.56
C ARG A 58 6.45 -9.51 -5.51
N LYS A 59 5.72 -8.93 -6.43
CA LYS A 59 6.27 -7.87 -7.29
C LYS A 59 6.26 -6.55 -6.54
N PHE A 60 7.37 -5.82 -6.62
CA PHE A 60 7.52 -4.50 -6.04
C PHE A 60 7.77 -3.47 -7.15
N GLY A 61 6.81 -2.57 -7.37
CA GLY A 61 6.87 -1.57 -8.43
C GLY A 61 7.63 -0.32 -8.00
N MET A 62 8.97 -0.36 -7.95
CA MET A 62 9.80 0.78 -7.55
C MET A 62 9.56 2.01 -8.44
N SER A 63 9.49 1.83 -9.75
CA SER A 63 9.24 2.93 -10.69
C SER A 63 7.88 3.59 -10.43
N TYR A 64 6.84 2.81 -10.18
CA TYR A 64 5.52 3.31 -9.82
C TYR A 64 5.57 4.08 -8.49
N MET A 65 6.24 3.56 -7.48
CA MET A 65 6.34 4.20 -6.17
C MET A 65 7.00 5.57 -6.25
N VAL A 66 8.09 5.69 -7.00
CA VAL A 66 8.77 6.98 -7.23
C VAL A 66 7.89 7.94 -8.03
N ALA A 67 7.23 7.44 -9.08
CA ALA A 67 6.32 8.25 -9.89
C ALA A 67 5.12 8.77 -9.07
N GLU A 68 4.56 7.95 -8.21
CA GLU A 68 3.46 8.33 -7.32
C GLU A 68 3.91 9.39 -6.30
N LEU A 69 5.10 9.26 -5.73
CA LEU A 69 5.66 10.27 -4.83
C LEU A 69 5.82 11.64 -5.54
N ILE A 70 6.38 11.64 -6.75
CA ILE A 70 6.52 12.86 -7.55
C ILE A 70 5.15 13.47 -7.84
N TRP A 71 4.19 12.65 -8.20
CA TRP A 71 2.82 13.10 -8.47
C TRP A 71 2.17 13.75 -7.24
N TYR A 72 2.32 13.14 -6.06
CA TYR A 72 1.80 13.74 -4.81
C TYR A 72 2.48 15.06 -4.48
N LEU A 73 3.80 15.13 -4.57
CA LEU A 73 4.54 16.35 -4.28
C LEU A 73 4.25 17.48 -5.28
N SER A 74 3.85 17.16 -6.50
CA SER A 74 3.45 18.18 -7.51
C SER A 74 2.12 18.87 -7.19
N GLY A 75 1.30 18.27 -6.32
CA GLY A 75 -0.06 18.76 -6.03
C GLY A 75 -1.03 18.64 -7.20
N ASP A 76 -0.69 17.87 -8.23
CA ASP A 76 -1.54 17.62 -9.39
C ASP A 76 -2.56 16.52 -9.13
N ASN A 77 -3.78 16.68 -9.64
CA ASN A 77 -4.82 15.64 -9.60
C ASN A 77 -5.10 15.00 -10.97
N SER A 78 -4.40 15.44 -12.02
CA SER A 78 -4.50 14.82 -13.35
C SER A 78 -4.00 13.38 -13.33
N THR A 79 -4.74 12.48 -13.97
CA THR A 79 -4.33 11.08 -14.12
C THR A 79 -3.32 10.86 -15.25
N LYS A 80 -3.04 11.88 -16.05
CA LYS A 80 -2.18 11.79 -17.23
C LYS A 80 -0.76 11.28 -16.93
N TRP A 81 -0.13 11.79 -15.88
CA TRP A 81 1.21 11.38 -15.47
C TRP A 81 1.22 9.97 -14.89
N ILE A 82 0.42 9.76 -13.84
CA ILE A 82 0.47 8.51 -13.07
C ILE A 82 -0.05 7.31 -13.86
N SER A 83 -0.95 7.52 -14.82
CA SER A 83 -1.47 6.45 -15.69
C SER A 83 -0.44 5.83 -16.62
N LYS A 84 0.69 6.49 -16.84
CA LYS A 84 1.83 5.92 -17.56
C LYS A 84 2.50 4.77 -16.79
N TYR A 85 2.35 4.77 -15.47
CA TYR A 85 2.93 3.78 -14.56
C TYR A 85 1.91 2.78 -14.04
N SER A 86 0.64 3.17 -13.96
CA SER A 86 -0.47 2.30 -13.57
C SER A 86 -1.78 2.75 -14.21
N SER A 87 -2.35 1.91 -15.07
CA SER A 87 -3.64 2.17 -15.72
C SER A 87 -4.81 2.22 -14.73
N PHE A 88 -4.65 1.66 -13.54
CA PHE A 88 -5.66 1.66 -12.46
C PHE A 88 -6.24 3.05 -12.19
N TRP A 89 -5.42 4.10 -12.29
CA TRP A 89 -5.87 5.46 -12.07
C TRP A 89 -6.89 5.97 -13.09
N LYS A 90 -6.87 5.43 -14.30
CA LYS A 90 -7.91 5.70 -15.30
C LYS A 90 -9.22 5.02 -14.95
N ASP A 91 -9.14 3.81 -14.40
CA ASP A 91 -10.33 3.00 -14.07
C ASP A 91 -11.10 3.57 -12.89
N ILE A 92 -10.42 4.20 -11.93
CA ILE A 92 -11.05 4.82 -10.75
C ILE A 92 -11.37 6.30 -10.91
N SER A 93 -11.03 6.91 -12.04
CA SER A 93 -11.35 8.31 -12.34
C SER A 93 -12.82 8.45 -12.74
N ASP A 94 -13.56 9.35 -12.10
CA ASP A 94 -14.98 9.60 -12.40
C ASP A 94 -15.17 10.36 -13.71
N ASP A 95 -14.25 11.25 -14.05
CA ASP A 95 -14.29 12.09 -15.26
C ASP A 95 -13.32 11.66 -16.37
N GLY A 96 -12.52 10.61 -16.12
CA GLY A 96 -11.48 10.11 -17.02
C GLY A 96 -10.22 10.99 -17.08
N VAL A 97 -10.16 12.10 -16.36
CA VAL A 97 -9.08 13.09 -16.43
C VAL A 97 -8.41 13.31 -15.07
N THR A 98 -9.19 13.36 -13.99
CA THR A 98 -8.71 13.63 -12.64
C THR A 98 -9.00 12.52 -11.66
N ALA A 99 -8.24 12.45 -10.58
CA ALA A 99 -8.47 11.52 -9.48
C ALA A 99 -8.83 12.29 -8.20
N ASN A 100 -10.02 12.03 -7.65
CA ASN A 100 -10.47 12.61 -6.39
C ASN A 100 -9.61 12.20 -5.20
N SER A 101 -8.98 11.04 -5.27
CA SER A 101 -8.07 10.50 -4.26
C SER A 101 -6.60 10.86 -4.49
N ALA A 102 -6.30 11.85 -5.33
CA ALA A 102 -4.96 12.39 -5.49
C ALA A 102 -4.54 13.16 -4.23
N TYR A 103 -3.88 12.48 -3.31
CA TYR A 103 -3.54 13.03 -1.99
C TYR A 103 -2.69 14.30 -2.05
N GLY A 104 -1.79 14.42 -3.02
CA GLY A 104 -0.99 15.62 -3.21
C GLY A 104 -1.84 16.87 -3.48
N ALA A 105 -2.85 16.76 -4.32
CA ALA A 105 -3.78 17.86 -4.58
C ALA A 105 -4.56 18.26 -3.33
N ARG A 106 -4.91 17.32 -2.47
CA ARG A 106 -5.62 17.59 -1.22
C ARG A 106 -4.75 18.21 -0.13
N LEU A 107 -3.44 17.96 -0.16
CA LEU A 107 -2.50 18.46 0.84
C LEU A 107 -1.90 19.83 0.45
N PHE A 108 -1.71 20.09 -0.85
CA PHE A 108 -0.92 21.24 -1.34
C PHE A 108 -1.73 22.28 -2.15
N LYS A 109 -3.04 22.10 -2.28
CA LYS A 109 -3.95 23.06 -2.96
C LYS A 109 -5.13 23.44 -2.10
#